data_520d708062870f863386fb60543aa214
#
_entry.id   520d708062870f863386fb60543aa214
#
_cell.length_a   1.000
_cell.length_b   1.000
_cell.length_c   1.000
_cell.angle_alpha   90.00
_cell.angle_beta   90.00
_cell.angle_gamma   90.00
#
_symmetry.space_group_name_H-M   'P 1'
#
loop_
_entity.id
_entity.type
_entity.pdbx_description
1 polymer ?
#
loop_
_entity_poly.entity_id
_entity_poly.type
_entity_poly.pdbx_seq_one_letter_code
_entity_poly.pdbx_strand_id
1 'polypeptide(L)'
;MEAAAERATGAARADRPDDAWTVMQRFYEAEAAYVAAGGYGKADYGRVAAHLDPEVVLHQAPGLPFTGTGTWRGHAGMERFLARFSEVWESMEFLEQRHWGDAETVLVRNRVRFRARATGRDVETLILQMITVRDGRMLECRPFYWDPAAVTEACATR
;
A
#
# COMPACT_ATOMS: atom_id res chain seq x y z
N MET A 1 -3.94 -43.22 -12.89
CA MET A 1 -3.52 -42.78 -11.52
C MET A 1 -3.14 -41.28 -11.42
N GLU A 2 -2.88 -40.60 -12.51
CA GLU A 2 -2.53 -39.16 -12.54
C GLU A 2 -3.73 -38.20 -12.28
N ALA A 3 -4.94 -38.58 -12.74
CA ALA A 3 -6.11 -37.69 -12.60
C ALA A 3 -6.65 -37.52 -11.16
N ALA A 4 -6.26 -38.37 -10.21
CA ALA A 4 -6.67 -38.26 -8.81
C ALA A 4 -5.80 -37.31 -7.98
N ALA A 5 -4.53 -37.10 -8.36
CA ALA A 5 -3.61 -36.21 -7.69
C ALA A 5 -3.90 -34.72 -8.00
N GLU A 6 -4.41 -34.44 -9.22
CA GLU A 6 -4.71 -33.07 -9.68
C GLU A 6 -5.97 -32.49 -9.03
N ARG A 7 -6.94 -33.35 -8.66
CA ARG A 7 -8.15 -32.90 -7.93
C ARG A 7 -7.92 -32.62 -6.44
N ALA A 8 -6.93 -33.28 -5.83
CA ALA A 8 -6.58 -33.04 -4.43
C ALA A 8 -5.86 -31.69 -4.22
N THR A 9 -5.10 -31.23 -5.22
CA THR A 9 -4.43 -29.93 -5.19
C THR A 9 -5.39 -28.74 -5.36
N GLY A 10 -6.51 -28.94 -6.07
CA GLY A 10 -7.53 -27.89 -6.26
C GLY A 10 -8.37 -27.59 -5.01
N ALA A 11 -8.72 -28.62 -4.25
CA ALA A 11 -9.51 -28.48 -3.02
C ALA A 11 -8.70 -27.87 -1.85
N ALA A 12 -7.39 -28.14 -1.78
CA ALA A 12 -6.52 -27.58 -0.75
C ALA A 12 -6.19 -26.08 -0.96
N ARG A 13 -6.48 -25.53 -2.14
CA ARG A 13 -6.25 -24.12 -2.48
C ARG A 13 -7.39 -23.20 -2.06
N ALA A 14 -8.62 -23.71 -1.95
CA ALA A 14 -9.81 -22.93 -1.61
C ALA A 14 -9.89 -22.55 -0.11
N ASP A 15 -9.08 -23.19 0.74
CA ASP A 15 -9.14 -23.02 2.21
C ASP A 15 -7.86 -22.37 2.79
N ARG A 16 -6.92 -21.91 1.93
CA ARG A 16 -5.74 -21.17 2.39
C ARG A 16 -6.01 -19.68 2.33
N PRO A 17 -5.64 -18.93 3.39
CA PRO A 17 -5.63 -17.47 3.30
C PRO A 17 -4.77 -17.03 2.12
N ASP A 18 -5.15 -15.93 1.48
CA ASP A 18 -4.38 -15.33 0.40
C ASP A 18 -2.94 -15.07 0.85
N ASP A 19 -1.97 -15.32 -0.02
CA ASP A 19 -0.58 -15.02 0.27
C ASP A 19 -0.34 -13.50 0.35
N ALA A 20 0.80 -13.13 0.92
CA ALA A 20 1.14 -11.73 1.17
C ALA A 20 1.12 -10.88 -0.12
N TRP A 21 1.54 -11.42 -1.25
CA TRP A 21 1.52 -10.68 -2.51
C TRP A 21 0.08 -10.40 -2.98
N THR A 22 -0.79 -11.39 -2.94
CA THR A 22 -2.21 -11.24 -3.32
C THR A 22 -2.92 -10.21 -2.44
N VAL A 23 -2.67 -10.23 -1.14
CA VAL A 23 -3.20 -9.22 -0.20
C VAL A 23 -2.74 -7.82 -0.60
N MET A 24 -1.45 -7.67 -0.90
CA MET A 24 -0.90 -6.36 -1.25
C MET A 24 -1.40 -5.85 -2.60
N GLN A 25 -1.60 -6.69 -3.59
CA GLN A 25 -2.20 -6.28 -4.87
C GLN A 25 -3.58 -5.64 -4.64
N ARG A 26 -4.43 -6.28 -3.85
CA ARG A 26 -5.76 -5.76 -3.51
C ARG A 26 -5.69 -4.46 -2.69
N PHE A 27 -4.76 -4.39 -1.75
CA PHE A 27 -4.53 -3.16 -0.99
C PHE A 27 -4.10 -2.00 -1.88
N TYR A 28 -3.14 -2.19 -2.79
CA TYR A 28 -2.67 -1.13 -3.70
C TYR A 28 -3.78 -0.64 -4.63
N GLU A 29 -4.62 -1.52 -5.15
CA GLU A 29 -5.79 -1.14 -5.95
C GLU A 29 -6.76 -0.27 -5.14
N ALA A 30 -7.07 -0.68 -3.91
CA ALA A 30 -7.97 0.05 -3.02
C ALA A 30 -7.40 1.42 -2.61
N GLU A 31 -6.10 1.48 -2.33
CA GLU A 31 -5.39 2.73 -1.98
C GLU A 31 -5.38 3.72 -3.15
N ALA A 32 -5.02 3.27 -4.35
CA ALA A 32 -5.02 4.11 -5.54
C ALA A 32 -6.43 4.64 -5.86
N ALA A 33 -7.45 3.80 -5.73
CA ALA A 33 -8.84 4.20 -5.91
C ALA A 33 -9.30 5.21 -4.85
N TYR A 34 -8.87 5.03 -3.60
CA TYR A 34 -9.15 5.95 -2.50
C TYR A 34 -8.58 7.35 -2.76
N VAL A 35 -7.31 7.41 -3.18
CA VAL A 35 -6.64 8.67 -3.53
C VAL A 35 -7.31 9.33 -4.73
N ALA A 36 -7.59 8.58 -5.79
CA ALA A 36 -8.23 9.09 -7.01
C ALA A 36 -9.64 9.64 -6.75
N ALA A 37 -10.38 9.07 -5.81
CA ALA A 37 -11.70 9.55 -5.40
C ALA A 37 -11.65 10.82 -4.53
N GLY A 38 -10.48 11.29 -4.16
CA GLY A 38 -10.27 12.50 -3.37
C GLY A 38 -10.09 12.27 -1.87
N GLY A 39 -9.97 11.02 -1.43
CA GLY A 39 -9.59 10.66 -0.06
C GLY A 39 -10.67 10.87 0.98
N TYR A 40 -10.27 11.35 2.15
CA TYR A 40 -11.13 11.51 3.32
C TYR A 40 -12.36 12.38 3.04
N GLY A 41 -13.53 11.89 3.44
CA GLY A 41 -14.82 12.55 3.22
C GLY A 41 -15.40 12.40 1.81
N LYS A 42 -14.66 11.83 0.86
CA LYS A 42 -15.09 11.60 -0.54
C LYS A 42 -14.98 10.13 -0.96
N ALA A 43 -14.03 9.40 -0.40
CA ALA A 43 -13.79 7.99 -0.67
C ALA A 43 -14.25 7.10 0.48
N ASP A 44 -14.62 5.86 0.16
CA ASP A 44 -14.99 4.86 1.16
C ASP A 44 -13.73 4.19 1.73
N TYR A 45 -13.32 4.58 2.92
CA TYR A 45 -12.21 3.97 3.66
C TYR A 45 -12.45 2.47 3.94
N GLY A 46 -13.69 2.03 4.08
CA GLY A 46 -14.02 0.63 4.32
C GLY A 46 -13.44 -0.33 3.28
N ARG A 47 -13.29 0.11 2.04
CA ARG A 47 -12.68 -0.68 0.97
C ARG A 47 -11.18 -0.90 1.18
N VAL A 48 -10.49 0.06 1.76
CA VAL A 48 -9.08 -0.08 2.15
C VAL A 48 -8.96 -0.89 3.43
N ALA A 49 -9.78 -0.58 4.43
CA ALA A 49 -9.79 -1.24 5.74
C ALA A 49 -9.99 -2.76 5.64
N ALA A 50 -10.73 -3.24 4.64
CA ALA A 50 -10.95 -4.67 4.41
C ALA A 50 -9.66 -5.48 4.23
N HIS A 51 -8.57 -4.82 3.78
CA HIS A 51 -7.26 -5.44 3.55
C HIS A 51 -6.27 -5.22 4.69
N LEU A 52 -6.69 -4.57 5.78
CA LEU A 52 -5.85 -4.21 6.93
C LEU A 52 -6.25 -5.01 8.17
N ASP A 53 -5.25 -5.57 8.83
CA ASP A 53 -5.44 -6.16 10.16
C ASP A 53 -5.85 -5.07 11.16
N PRO A 54 -6.73 -5.38 12.15
CA PRO A 54 -7.08 -4.41 13.20
C PRO A 54 -5.88 -3.86 13.99
N GLU A 55 -4.78 -4.61 14.05
CA GLU A 55 -3.53 -4.21 14.71
C GLU A 55 -2.47 -3.70 13.72
N VAL A 56 -2.86 -3.32 12.51
CA VAL A 56 -1.94 -2.86 11.48
C VAL A 56 -1.03 -1.73 11.95
N VAL A 57 0.23 -1.77 11.54
CA VAL A 57 1.21 -0.72 11.81
C VAL A 57 1.90 -0.33 10.50
N LEU A 58 1.85 0.95 10.17
CA LEU A 58 2.60 1.55 9.07
C LEU A 58 3.74 2.39 9.64
N HIS A 59 4.97 2.06 9.24
CA HIS A 59 6.18 2.80 9.61
C HIS A 59 6.67 3.62 8.43
N GLN A 60 6.32 4.89 8.37
CA GLN A 60 6.84 5.81 7.36
C GLN A 60 8.09 6.52 7.87
N ALA A 61 9.06 6.76 6.99
CA ALA A 61 10.21 7.60 7.32
C ALA A 61 9.75 9.02 7.63
N PRO A 62 10.21 9.63 8.73
CA PRO A 62 9.90 11.02 9.01
C PRO A 62 10.49 11.97 7.95
N GLY A 63 9.89 13.13 7.77
CA GLY A 63 10.41 14.18 6.88
C GLY A 63 9.85 14.20 5.47
N LEU A 64 9.04 13.23 5.07
CA LEU A 64 8.26 13.31 3.84
C LEU A 64 6.97 14.13 4.07
N PRO A 65 6.40 14.77 3.04
CA PRO A 65 5.25 15.68 3.20
C PRO A 65 4.00 15.06 3.84
N PHE A 66 3.86 13.75 3.75
CA PHE A 66 2.66 13.01 4.21
C PHE A 66 2.91 12.10 5.43
N THR A 67 4.13 12.02 5.95
CA THR A 67 4.49 10.99 6.95
C THR A 67 4.20 11.39 8.41
N GLY A 68 4.01 12.67 8.68
CA GLY A 68 3.71 13.15 10.03
C GLY A 68 4.76 12.70 11.05
N THR A 69 4.33 12.00 12.12
CA THR A 69 5.22 11.45 13.16
C THR A 69 5.94 10.16 12.75
N GLY A 70 5.60 9.59 11.62
CA GLY A 70 6.25 8.40 11.04
C GLY A 70 5.51 7.09 11.29
N THR A 71 4.92 6.86 12.45
CA THR A 71 4.23 5.59 12.77
C THR A 71 2.74 5.78 12.94
N TRP A 72 1.97 4.95 12.24
CA TRP A 72 0.51 4.97 12.23
C TRP A 72 -0.02 3.60 12.63
N ARG A 73 -0.94 3.53 13.61
CA ARG A 73 -1.38 2.29 14.23
C ARG A 73 -2.88 2.09 14.12
N GLY A 74 -3.28 0.84 13.80
CA GLY A 74 -4.67 0.41 13.73
C GLY A 74 -5.46 1.08 12.63
N HIS A 75 -6.76 0.77 12.53
CA HIS A 75 -7.64 1.36 11.53
C HIS A 75 -7.72 2.88 11.64
N ALA A 76 -7.86 3.40 12.85
CA ALA A 76 -7.93 4.85 13.07
C ALA A 76 -6.62 5.57 12.65
N GLY A 77 -5.47 4.97 12.90
CA GLY A 77 -4.18 5.48 12.44
C GLY A 77 -4.06 5.46 10.92
N MET A 78 -4.43 4.36 10.29
CA MET A 78 -4.39 4.22 8.83
C MET A 78 -5.36 5.17 8.12
N GLU A 79 -6.55 5.38 8.65
CA GLU A 79 -7.50 6.34 8.10
C GLU A 79 -6.95 7.78 8.16
N ARG A 80 -6.33 8.17 9.27
CA ARG A 80 -5.65 9.47 9.39
C ARG A 80 -4.46 9.59 8.43
N PHE A 81 -3.66 8.54 8.28
CA PHE A 81 -2.57 8.51 7.31
C PHE A 81 -3.08 8.71 5.88
N LEU A 82 -4.09 7.95 5.47
CA LEU A 82 -4.66 8.05 4.12
C LEU A 82 -5.35 9.39 3.87
N ALA A 83 -5.95 10.00 4.89
CA ALA A 83 -6.48 11.35 4.80
C ALA A 83 -5.37 12.33 4.44
N ARG A 84 -4.26 12.32 5.19
CA ARG A 84 -3.10 13.16 4.92
C ARG A 84 -2.42 12.86 3.58
N PHE A 85 -2.29 11.59 3.24
CA PHE A 85 -1.72 11.14 1.98
C PHE A 85 -2.50 11.68 0.78
N SER A 86 -3.84 11.67 0.87
CA SER A 86 -4.74 12.18 -0.17
C SER A 86 -4.80 13.72 -0.23
N GLU A 87 -4.44 14.42 0.85
CA GLU A 87 -4.24 15.88 0.82
C GLU A 87 -3.00 16.26 0.01
N VAL A 88 -1.97 15.43 0.06
CA VAL A 88 -0.70 15.65 -0.66
C VAL A 88 -0.79 15.17 -2.11
N TRP A 89 -1.33 13.98 -2.33
CA TRP A 89 -1.40 13.36 -3.64
C TRP A 89 -2.80 13.43 -4.25
N GLU A 90 -2.88 13.94 -5.47
CA GLU A 90 -4.10 13.92 -6.28
C GLU A 90 -4.34 12.56 -6.92
N SER A 91 -3.27 11.91 -7.34
CA SER A 91 -3.30 10.57 -7.95
C SER A 91 -2.01 9.80 -7.70
N MET A 92 -2.11 8.48 -7.76
CA MET A 92 -0.99 7.55 -7.76
C MET A 92 -1.24 6.44 -8.79
N GLU A 93 -0.19 6.07 -9.50
CA GLU A 93 -0.22 5.02 -10.51
C GLU A 93 0.96 4.08 -10.33
N PHE A 94 0.69 2.80 -10.18
CA PHE A 94 1.74 1.77 -10.11
C PHE A 94 2.18 1.41 -11.54
N LEU A 95 3.38 1.83 -11.92
CA LEU A 95 3.94 1.61 -13.27
C LEU A 95 4.60 0.25 -13.40
N GLU A 96 5.24 -0.22 -12.35
CA GLU A 96 5.90 -1.52 -12.27
C GLU A 96 5.90 -2.01 -10.83
N GLN A 97 5.64 -3.30 -10.66
CA GLN A 97 5.69 -3.96 -9.36
C GLN A 97 6.49 -5.25 -9.47
N ARG A 98 7.46 -5.43 -8.56
CA ARG A 98 8.20 -6.67 -8.37
C ARG A 98 8.14 -7.07 -6.92
N HIS A 99 8.09 -8.37 -6.66
CA HIS A 99 7.98 -8.88 -5.30
C HIS A 99 8.84 -10.11 -5.06
N TRP A 100 9.23 -10.30 -3.80
CA TRP A 100 10.00 -11.43 -3.28
C TRP A 100 9.48 -11.75 -1.90
N GLY A 101 9.32 -13.03 -1.58
CA GLY A 101 8.88 -13.43 -0.24
C GLY A 101 8.08 -14.73 -0.24
N ASP A 102 7.33 -14.94 0.82
CA ASP A 102 6.53 -16.11 1.08
C ASP A 102 5.05 -15.75 1.36
N ALA A 103 4.32 -16.67 1.98
CA ALA A 103 2.89 -16.48 2.27
C ALA A 103 2.61 -15.37 3.31
N GLU A 104 3.55 -15.08 4.21
CA GLU A 104 3.37 -14.17 5.34
C GLU A 104 4.19 -12.89 5.22
N THR A 105 5.31 -12.93 4.51
CA THR A 105 6.23 -11.79 4.36
C THR A 105 6.57 -11.55 2.90
N VAL A 106 6.45 -10.32 2.46
CA VAL A 106 6.80 -9.92 1.09
C VAL A 106 7.58 -8.61 1.08
N LEU A 107 8.61 -8.57 0.24
CA LEU A 107 9.26 -7.34 -0.20
C LEU A 107 8.63 -6.94 -1.53
N VAL A 108 8.14 -5.72 -1.64
CA VAL A 108 7.58 -5.20 -2.89
C VAL A 108 8.36 -3.98 -3.32
N ARG A 109 8.90 -4.02 -4.54
CA ARG A 109 9.47 -2.85 -5.18
C ARG A 109 8.44 -2.26 -6.14
N ASN A 110 7.94 -1.10 -5.81
CA ASN A 110 7.00 -0.34 -6.61
C ASN A 110 7.74 0.79 -7.35
N ARG A 111 7.50 0.93 -8.66
CA ARG A 111 7.73 2.17 -9.38
C ARG A 111 6.40 2.87 -9.53
N VAL A 112 6.27 4.03 -8.90
CA VAL A 112 5.00 4.76 -8.76
C VAL A 112 5.14 6.15 -9.35
N ARG A 113 4.13 6.59 -10.10
CA ARG A 113 3.94 7.97 -10.48
C ARG A 113 2.92 8.61 -9.56
N PHE A 114 3.31 9.69 -8.91
CA PHE A 114 2.42 10.53 -8.12
C PHE A 114 2.21 11.88 -8.78
N ARG A 115 1.02 12.43 -8.61
CA ARG A 115 0.76 13.85 -8.90
C ARG A 115 0.54 14.59 -7.60
N ALA A 116 1.35 15.62 -7.34
CA ALA A 116 1.22 16.46 -6.16
C ALA A 116 0.04 17.44 -6.34
N ARG A 117 -0.88 17.42 -5.37
CA ARG A 117 -2.09 18.24 -5.42
C ARG A 117 -1.78 19.74 -5.39
N ALA A 118 -0.85 20.17 -4.55
CA ALA A 118 -0.51 21.58 -4.36
C ALA A 118 0.18 22.21 -5.57
N THR A 119 0.94 21.45 -6.35
CA THR A 119 1.78 21.96 -7.44
C THR A 119 1.35 21.50 -8.83
N GLY A 120 0.56 20.41 -8.93
CA GLY A 120 0.25 19.73 -10.17
C GLY A 120 1.43 19.01 -10.83
N ARG A 121 2.58 18.93 -10.13
CA ARG A 121 3.78 18.24 -10.65
C ARG A 121 3.68 16.75 -10.46
N ASP A 122 4.15 16.01 -11.47
CA ASP A 122 4.33 14.56 -11.40
C ASP A 122 5.73 14.23 -10.87
N VAL A 123 5.84 13.15 -10.12
CA VAL A 123 7.10 12.54 -9.73
C VAL A 123 7.01 11.02 -9.86
N GLU A 124 8.00 10.42 -10.52
CA GLU A 124 8.18 8.97 -10.51
C GLU A 124 9.22 8.62 -9.44
N THR A 125 8.93 7.62 -8.63
CA THR A 125 9.83 7.18 -7.57
C THR A 125 9.80 5.67 -7.40
N LEU A 126 10.91 5.10 -6.92
CA LEU A 126 10.97 3.72 -6.48
C LEU A 126 10.72 3.67 -4.97
N ILE A 127 9.88 2.74 -4.57
CA ILE A 127 9.58 2.48 -3.17
C ILE A 127 9.75 0.99 -2.92
N LEU A 128 10.64 0.62 -2.01
CA LEU A 128 10.73 -0.73 -1.49
C LEU A 128 9.91 -0.80 -0.20
N GLN A 129 9.02 -1.78 -0.11
CA GLN A 129 8.20 -2.00 1.08
C GLN A 129 8.50 -3.36 1.68
N MET A 130 8.71 -3.40 3.00
CA MET A 130 8.75 -4.62 3.79
C MET A 130 7.38 -4.83 4.43
N ILE A 131 6.73 -5.95 4.14
CA ILE A 131 5.34 -6.17 4.51
C ILE A 131 5.19 -7.52 5.18
N THR A 132 4.45 -7.55 6.29
CA THR A 132 3.97 -8.76 6.95
C THR A 132 2.46 -8.83 6.86
N VAL A 133 1.94 -10.02 6.54
CA VAL A 133 0.51 -10.33 6.42
C VAL A 133 0.11 -11.34 7.47
N ARG A 134 -1.06 -11.18 8.07
CA ARG A 134 -1.67 -12.11 9.01
C ARG A 134 -3.14 -12.30 8.66
N ASP A 135 -3.57 -13.56 8.55
CA ASP A 135 -4.98 -13.92 8.26
C ASP A 135 -5.56 -13.20 7.02
N GLY A 136 -4.75 -13.10 5.95
CA GLY A 136 -5.16 -12.47 4.70
C GLY A 136 -5.25 -10.94 4.74
N ARG A 137 -4.61 -10.28 5.72
CA ARG A 137 -4.61 -8.83 5.91
C ARG A 137 -3.22 -8.30 6.21
N MET A 138 -2.93 -7.09 5.73
CA MET A 138 -1.67 -6.43 6.04
C MET A 138 -1.58 -6.10 7.53
N LEU A 139 -0.54 -6.63 8.18
CA LEU A 139 -0.27 -6.41 9.61
C LEU A 139 0.78 -5.31 9.83
N GLU A 140 1.82 -5.30 9.02
CA GLU A 140 2.91 -4.34 9.15
C GLU A 140 3.43 -3.96 7.78
N CYS A 141 3.72 -2.67 7.57
CA CYS A 141 4.34 -2.16 6.36
C CYS A 141 5.38 -1.10 6.69
N ARG A 142 6.55 -1.23 6.06
CA ARG A 142 7.65 -0.26 6.18
C ARG A 142 8.16 0.11 4.79
N PRO A 143 7.73 1.26 4.25
CA PRO A 143 8.22 1.78 2.98
C PRO A 143 9.59 2.44 3.09
N PHE A 144 10.41 2.25 2.05
CA PHE A 144 11.69 2.92 1.85
C PHE A 144 11.65 3.62 0.50
N TYR A 145 11.68 4.94 0.52
CA TYR A 145 11.73 5.77 -0.68
C TYR A 145 13.17 5.90 -1.16
N TRP A 146 13.40 5.61 -2.44
CA TRP A 146 14.74 5.71 -3.03
C TRP A 146 15.23 7.14 -3.15
N ASP A 147 14.33 8.07 -3.49
CA ASP A 147 14.65 9.50 -3.65
C ASP A 147 13.62 10.38 -2.92
N PRO A 148 13.75 10.50 -1.59
CA PRO A 148 12.85 11.32 -0.81
C PRO A 148 12.96 12.82 -1.13
N ALA A 149 14.10 13.30 -1.62
CA ALA A 149 14.28 14.69 -2.00
C ALA A 149 13.42 15.05 -3.22
N ALA A 150 13.38 14.21 -4.24
CA ALA A 150 12.52 14.42 -5.42
C ALA A 150 11.03 14.43 -5.04
N VAL A 151 10.60 13.55 -4.12
CA VAL A 151 9.23 13.53 -3.61
C VAL A 151 8.88 14.84 -2.90
N THR A 152 9.76 15.32 -2.04
CA THR A 152 9.57 16.58 -1.32
C THR A 152 9.54 17.78 -2.26
N GLU A 153 10.42 17.82 -3.24
CA GLU A 153 10.47 18.91 -4.24
C GLU A 153 9.20 18.97 -5.09
N ALA A 154 8.64 17.82 -5.49
CA ALA A 154 7.39 17.79 -6.25
C ALA A 154 6.22 18.44 -5.49
N CYS A 155 6.21 18.36 -4.16
CA CYS A 155 5.18 18.93 -3.30
C CYS A 155 5.44 20.39 -2.89
N ALA A 156 6.66 20.90 -3.07
CA ALA A 156 7.04 22.23 -2.60
C ALA A 156 6.45 23.33 -3.47
N THR A 157 5.62 24.18 -2.87
CA THR A 157 5.18 25.45 -3.48
C THR A 157 6.29 26.49 -3.34
N ARG A 158 6.61 27.18 -4.42
CA ARG A 158 7.61 28.27 -4.44
C ARG A 158 6.98 29.58 -4.01
#